data_fa3971908bdea7b45362ae21099be277
#
_entry.id   fa3971908bdea7b45362ae21099be277
#
_cell.length_a   1.000
_cell.length_b   1.000
_cell.length_c   1.000
_cell.angle_alpha   90.00
_cell.angle_beta   90.00
_cell.angle_gamma   90.00
#
_symmetry.space_group_name_H-M   'P 1'
#
loop_
_entity.id
_entity.type
_entity.pdbx_description
1 polymer ?
#
loop_
_entity_poly.entity_id
_entity_poly.type
_entity_poly.pdbx_seq_one_letter_code
_entity_poly.pdbx_strand_id
1 'polypeptide(L)'
;MTDSTPAKPKQHRTVFFVSDGTAITAETLGHSLLSQFPQVEFDMRILPYVDNEASAFDAVGIINQAAHDDDLRPLVFDTLVDPAVRDIINTASACNLDVFEGILSKVSAELGVPAEPIVGSSHGMVDSQDYKSRIDAVHFALDNDDGARTRQYDMADIILIGVSRSGKTPTCIYMALQFGIRAANYPITEDDLDDNRLPKVLKEYRHKLFGLMIDPERLVAIRNERKAGSRYASFQQCQMELRAIQGIYISEGIPSLNISEMSIEEIATRVIQTKGLKRRIG
;
A
#
# COMPACT_ATOMS: atom_id res chain seq x y z
N MET A 1 16.88 34.61 20.54
CA MET A 1 18.09 34.00 19.97
C MET A 1 17.77 32.52 19.85
N THR A 2 17.29 32.08 18.70
CA THR A 2 17.02 30.68 18.41
C THR A 2 18.31 30.03 18.00
N ASP A 3 18.79 29.15 18.84
CA ASP A 3 20.02 28.35 18.64
C ASP A 3 19.75 27.34 17.51
N SER A 4 20.06 27.73 16.28
CA SER A 4 20.00 26.84 15.12
C SER A 4 21.34 26.09 15.02
N THR A 5 21.48 25.04 15.83
CA THR A 5 22.57 24.08 15.64
C THR A 5 22.38 23.46 14.25
N PRO A 6 23.36 23.52 13.34
CA PRO A 6 23.25 22.90 12.02
C PRO A 6 23.03 21.40 12.19
N ALA A 7 22.01 20.87 11.54
CA ALA A 7 21.71 19.45 11.53
C ALA A 7 22.96 18.71 11.03
N LYS A 8 23.45 17.71 11.78
CA LYS A 8 24.54 16.85 11.33
C LYS A 8 24.16 16.26 9.97
N PRO A 9 25.10 16.19 9.01
CA PRO A 9 24.82 15.53 7.73
C PRO A 9 24.31 14.11 8.01
N LYS A 10 23.21 13.74 7.37
CA LYS A 10 22.67 12.39 7.49
C LYS A 10 23.70 11.40 6.95
N GLN A 11 23.89 10.30 7.68
CA GLN A 11 24.72 9.21 7.19
C GLN A 11 24.02 8.61 5.98
N HIS A 12 24.74 8.47 4.85
CA HIS A 12 24.25 7.80 3.65
C HIS A 12 24.63 6.32 3.67
N ARG A 13 23.75 5.43 3.20
CA ARG A 13 24.02 3.99 3.14
C ARG A 13 23.29 3.33 1.97
N THR A 14 24.03 2.59 1.14
CA THR A 14 23.44 1.77 0.08
C THR A 14 22.85 0.49 0.66
N VAL A 15 21.66 0.11 0.15
CA VAL A 15 20.91 -1.08 0.56
C VAL A 15 20.49 -1.86 -0.69
N PHE A 16 20.70 -3.16 -0.67
CA PHE A 16 20.24 -4.06 -1.72
C PHE A 16 19.17 -5.01 -1.19
N PHE A 17 18.14 -5.22 -2.00
CA PHE A 17 17.13 -6.25 -1.80
C PHE A 17 17.34 -7.34 -2.86
N VAL A 18 17.78 -8.51 -2.42
CA VAL A 18 18.18 -9.62 -3.29
C VAL A 18 17.19 -10.77 -3.14
N SER A 19 16.74 -11.35 -4.26
CA SER A 19 15.80 -12.48 -4.25
C SER A 19 15.94 -13.33 -5.51
N ASP A 20 15.66 -14.61 -5.38
CA ASP A 20 15.41 -15.53 -6.50
C ASP A 20 14.09 -15.25 -7.23
N GLY A 21 13.19 -14.44 -6.66
CA GLY A 21 11.95 -13.96 -7.25
C GLY A 21 11.94 -12.44 -7.47
N THR A 22 10.79 -11.82 -7.20
CA THR A 22 10.56 -10.39 -7.44
C THR A 22 11.22 -9.44 -6.44
N ALA A 23 11.77 -9.94 -5.36
CA ALA A 23 12.32 -9.21 -4.20
C ALA A 23 11.31 -8.37 -3.40
N ILE A 24 10.01 -8.43 -3.69
CA ILE A 24 8.97 -7.65 -2.99
C ILE A 24 8.99 -7.89 -1.48
N THR A 25 9.17 -9.14 -1.04
CA THR A 25 9.21 -9.49 0.38
C THR A 25 10.44 -8.88 1.09
N ALA A 26 11.61 -9.01 0.47
CA ALA A 26 12.85 -8.43 0.98
C ALA A 26 12.75 -6.90 1.08
N GLU A 27 12.22 -6.26 0.02
CA GLU A 27 11.99 -4.83 -0.05
C GLU A 27 11.00 -4.35 1.02
N THR A 28 9.81 -4.98 1.13
CA THR A 28 8.77 -4.58 2.08
C THR A 28 9.24 -4.67 3.53
N LEU A 29 9.90 -5.79 3.89
CA LEU A 29 10.44 -5.96 5.24
C LEU A 29 11.62 -5.03 5.49
N GLY A 30 12.54 -4.90 4.53
CA GLY A 30 13.67 -3.99 4.63
C GLY A 30 13.23 -2.54 4.83
N HIS A 31 12.27 -2.05 4.05
CA HIS A 31 11.67 -0.72 4.25
C HIS A 31 11.11 -0.54 5.67
N SER A 32 10.38 -1.53 6.17
CA SER A 32 9.80 -1.48 7.52
C SER A 32 10.87 -1.40 8.60
N LEU A 33 11.98 -2.12 8.45
CA LEU A 33 13.11 -2.08 9.37
C LEU A 33 13.88 -0.77 9.25
N LEU A 34 14.20 -0.33 8.04
CA LEU A 34 15.01 0.87 7.78
C LEU A 34 14.29 2.15 8.18
N SER A 35 12.96 2.19 8.15
CA SER A 35 12.15 3.33 8.63
C SER A 35 12.36 3.66 10.11
N GLN A 36 12.91 2.71 10.89
CA GLN A 36 13.25 2.93 12.29
C GLN A 36 14.55 3.75 12.48
N PHE A 37 15.25 4.08 11.39
CA PHE A 37 16.52 4.83 11.40
C PHE A 37 16.39 6.16 10.64
N PRO A 38 15.56 7.12 11.10
CA PRO A 38 15.27 8.37 10.39
C PRO A 38 16.50 9.29 10.21
N GLN A 39 17.58 9.02 10.95
CA GLN A 39 18.86 9.75 10.88
C GLN A 39 19.76 9.29 9.72
N VAL A 40 19.42 8.18 9.04
CA VAL A 40 20.18 7.62 7.90
C VAL A 40 19.38 7.83 6.62
N GLU A 41 20.05 8.22 5.57
CA GLU A 41 19.51 8.27 4.20
C GLU A 41 19.92 7.01 3.46
N PHE A 42 18.96 6.28 2.90
CA PHE A 42 19.19 5.01 2.25
C PHE A 42 19.04 5.13 0.73
N ASP A 43 20.06 4.70 -0.03
CA ASP A 43 19.98 4.44 -1.47
C ASP A 43 19.59 2.99 -1.68
N MET A 44 18.34 2.74 -2.05
CA MET A 44 17.75 1.41 -2.12
C MET A 44 17.76 0.89 -3.55
N ARG A 45 18.31 -0.32 -3.74
CA ARG A 45 18.46 -0.99 -5.03
C ARG A 45 17.91 -2.40 -4.96
N ILE A 46 17.21 -2.84 -6.01
CA ILE A 46 16.57 -4.15 -6.09
C ILE A 46 17.35 -5.01 -7.08
N LEU A 47 17.69 -6.23 -6.67
CA LEU A 47 18.32 -7.26 -7.50
C LEU A 47 17.38 -8.49 -7.53
N PRO A 48 16.36 -8.49 -8.39
CA PRO A 48 15.42 -9.59 -8.52
C PRO A 48 15.98 -10.72 -9.41
N TYR A 49 15.38 -11.89 -9.31
CA TYR A 49 15.69 -13.05 -10.15
C TYR A 49 17.16 -13.51 -10.08
N VAL A 50 17.75 -13.43 -8.89
CA VAL A 50 19.06 -14.00 -8.59
C VAL A 50 18.84 -15.47 -8.23
N ASP A 51 18.63 -16.31 -9.23
CA ASP A 51 18.15 -17.69 -9.12
C ASP A 51 19.18 -18.76 -9.56
N ASN A 52 20.40 -18.32 -9.91
CA ASN A 52 21.49 -19.19 -10.33
C ASN A 52 22.86 -18.57 -10.00
N GLU A 53 23.93 -19.37 -10.09
CA GLU A 53 25.28 -18.94 -9.76
C GLU A 53 25.75 -17.75 -10.60
N ALA A 54 25.44 -17.70 -11.91
CA ALA A 54 25.88 -16.61 -12.77
C ALA A 54 25.28 -15.27 -12.34
N SER A 55 23.94 -15.24 -12.12
CA SER A 55 23.26 -14.04 -11.62
C SER A 55 23.71 -13.66 -10.21
N ALA A 56 24.11 -14.61 -9.37
CA ALA A 56 24.67 -14.34 -8.05
C ALA A 56 26.05 -13.68 -8.15
N PHE A 57 26.94 -14.15 -9.03
CA PHE A 57 28.24 -13.50 -9.23
C PHE A 57 28.10 -12.08 -9.80
N ASP A 58 27.14 -11.85 -10.70
CA ASP A 58 26.85 -10.52 -11.22
C ASP A 58 26.35 -9.59 -10.08
N ALA A 59 25.47 -10.09 -9.24
CA ALA A 59 24.99 -9.35 -8.07
C ALA A 59 26.10 -9.00 -7.09
N VAL A 60 27.01 -9.94 -6.78
CA VAL A 60 28.20 -9.69 -5.96
C VAL A 60 29.06 -8.59 -6.56
N GLY A 61 29.27 -8.58 -7.88
CA GLY A 61 29.99 -7.51 -8.57
C GLY A 61 29.36 -6.14 -8.35
N ILE A 62 28.03 -6.02 -8.48
CA ILE A 62 27.29 -4.78 -8.25
C ILE A 62 27.38 -4.32 -6.79
N ILE A 63 27.23 -5.25 -5.84
CA ILE A 63 27.31 -4.95 -4.40
C ILE A 63 28.70 -4.48 -4.02
N ASN A 64 29.75 -5.16 -4.50
CA ASN A 64 31.14 -4.81 -4.23
C ASN A 64 31.53 -3.46 -4.84
N GLN A 65 30.99 -3.15 -6.03
CA GLN A 65 31.20 -1.83 -6.63
C GLN A 65 30.61 -0.72 -5.75
N ALA A 66 29.38 -0.89 -5.25
CA ALA A 66 28.77 0.07 -4.33
C ALA A 66 29.55 0.21 -3.03
N ALA A 67 30.08 -0.90 -2.48
CA ALA A 67 30.92 -0.87 -1.29
C ALA A 67 32.21 -0.06 -1.51
N HIS A 68 32.79 -0.16 -2.72
CA HIS A 68 33.96 0.60 -3.12
C HIS A 68 33.66 2.10 -3.30
N ASP A 69 32.53 2.40 -3.99
CA ASP A 69 32.15 3.79 -4.31
C ASP A 69 31.76 4.59 -3.07
N ASP A 70 31.10 3.94 -2.11
CA ASP A 70 30.65 4.59 -0.86
C ASP A 70 31.70 4.55 0.26
N ASP A 71 32.80 3.80 0.09
CA ASP A 71 33.79 3.48 1.16
C ASP A 71 33.09 2.94 2.44
N LEU A 72 31.95 2.29 2.28
CA LEU A 72 31.09 1.75 3.33
C LEU A 72 30.45 0.44 2.89
N ARG A 73 30.33 -0.53 3.83
CA ARG A 73 29.67 -1.80 3.56
C ARG A 73 28.16 -1.58 3.33
N PRO A 74 27.60 -1.93 2.16
CA PRO A 74 26.17 -1.91 1.93
C PRO A 74 25.43 -2.88 2.87
N LEU A 75 24.14 -2.66 3.06
CA LEU A 75 23.23 -3.64 3.65
C LEU A 75 22.63 -4.48 2.52
N VAL A 76 22.55 -5.79 2.71
CA VAL A 76 21.90 -6.71 1.77
C VAL A 76 20.82 -7.46 2.53
N PHE A 77 19.57 -7.24 2.17
CA PHE A 77 18.42 -8.04 2.63
C PHE A 77 18.13 -9.09 1.56
N ASP A 78 18.26 -10.36 1.90
CA ASP A 78 17.99 -11.42 0.95
C ASP A 78 16.84 -12.34 1.38
N THR A 79 16.15 -12.90 0.37
CA THR A 79 15.13 -13.94 0.50
C THR A 79 15.44 -15.13 -0.39
N LEU A 80 16.73 -15.40 -0.59
CA LEU A 80 17.21 -16.49 -1.41
C LEU A 80 16.86 -17.83 -0.77
N VAL A 81 16.40 -18.76 -1.59
CA VAL A 81 16.02 -20.10 -1.16
C VAL A 81 17.17 -21.09 -1.35
N ASP A 82 17.88 -21.01 -2.50
CA ASP A 82 18.99 -21.91 -2.81
C ASP A 82 20.24 -21.57 -1.97
N PRO A 83 20.74 -22.50 -1.13
CA PRO A 83 21.92 -22.29 -0.33
C PRO A 83 23.18 -21.97 -1.17
N ALA A 84 23.33 -22.58 -2.36
CA ALA A 84 24.51 -22.36 -3.21
C ALA A 84 24.52 -20.91 -3.74
N VAL A 85 23.39 -20.40 -4.16
CA VAL A 85 23.22 -19.00 -4.60
C VAL A 85 23.47 -18.04 -3.44
N ARG A 86 22.93 -18.33 -2.26
CA ARG A 86 23.13 -17.53 -1.06
C ARG A 86 24.59 -17.52 -0.61
N ASP A 87 25.29 -18.66 -0.67
CA ASP A 87 26.71 -18.74 -0.31
C ASP A 87 27.55 -17.83 -1.20
N ILE A 88 27.22 -17.71 -2.49
CA ILE A 88 27.88 -16.77 -3.39
C ILE A 88 27.59 -15.32 -2.97
N ILE A 89 26.34 -14.95 -2.72
CA ILE A 89 25.97 -13.59 -2.26
C ILE A 89 26.69 -13.25 -0.95
N ASN A 90 26.86 -14.19 -0.04
CA ASN A 90 27.58 -14.00 1.21
C ASN A 90 29.08 -13.70 1.03
N THR A 91 29.64 -13.89 -0.16
CA THR A 91 31.02 -13.48 -0.48
C THR A 91 31.15 -11.98 -0.73
N ALA A 92 30.03 -11.25 -0.90
CA ALA A 92 30.06 -9.82 -1.13
C ALA A 92 30.59 -9.04 0.09
N SER A 93 31.26 -7.93 -0.17
CA SER A 93 31.74 -6.99 0.86
C SER A 93 30.58 -6.17 1.45
N ALA A 94 29.62 -6.85 2.08
CA ALA A 94 28.36 -6.28 2.55
C ALA A 94 28.03 -6.77 3.97
N CYS A 95 27.00 -6.19 4.57
CA CYS A 95 26.31 -6.74 5.73
C CYS A 95 25.10 -7.53 5.22
N ASN A 96 25.26 -8.84 5.09
CA ASN A 96 24.20 -9.74 4.58
C ASN A 96 23.23 -10.10 5.69
N LEU A 97 21.94 -10.00 5.41
CA LEU A 97 20.82 -10.18 6.30
C LEU A 97 19.80 -11.10 5.63
N ASP A 98 19.87 -12.41 5.93
CA ASP A 98 18.80 -13.34 5.56
C ASP A 98 17.54 -12.97 6.32
N VAL A 99 16.51 -12.59 5.56
CA VAL A 99 15.23 -12.10 6.10
C VAL A 99 14.49 -13.18 6.90
N PHE A 100 14.70 -14.45 6.58
CA PHE A 100 13.95 -15.56 7.16
C PHE A 100 14.70 -16.39 8.20
N GLU A 101 16.04 -16.40 8.22
CA GLU A 101 16.84 -17.34 8.99
C GLU A 101 16.42 -17.46 10.45
N GLY A 102 16.43 -16.35 11.17
CA GLY A 102 16.10 -16.35 12.62
C GLY A 102 14.64 -16.60 12.94
N ILE A 103 13.74 -16.35 11.98
CA ILE A 103 12.29 -16.53 12.14
C ILE A 103 11.90 -17.96 11.81
N LEU A 104 12.37 -18.50 10.69
CA LEU A 104 12.05 -19.87 10.25
C LEU A 104 12.49 -20.93 11.27
N SER A 105 13.67 -20.79 11.87
CA SER A 105 14.14 -21.73 12.89
C SER A 105 13.25 -21.76 14.12
N LYS A 106 12.74 -20.61 14.57
CA LYS A 106 11.80 -20.53 15.72
C LYS A 106 10.44 -21.13 15.37
N VAL A 107 9.92 -20.83 14.16
CA VAL A 107 8.64 -21.38 13.69
C VAL A 107 8.73 -22.90 13.53
N SER A 108 9.81 -23.41 12.94
CA SER A 108 10.05 -24.85 12.79
C SER A 108 10.12 -25.56 14.14
N ALA A 109 10.80 -24.97 15.12
CA ALA A 109 10.87 -25.52 16.47
C ALA A 109 9.50 -25.58 17.15
N GLU A 110 8.66 -24.55 17.00
CA GLU A 110 7.32 -24.52 17.60
C GLU A 110 6.36 -25.49 16.91
N LEU A 111 6.44 -25.59 15.55
CA LEU A 111 5.59 -26.51 14.78
C LEU A 111 6.05 -27.97 14.85
N GLY A 112 7.31 -28.23 15.26
CA GLY A 112 7.89 -29.57 15.28
C GLY A 112 8.16 -30.17 13.90
N VAL A 113 8.21 -29.32 12.84
CA VAL A 113 8.49 -29.73 11.46
C VAL A 113 9.52 -28.78 10.84
N PRO A 114 10.45 -29.30 10.00
CA PRO A 114 11.41 -28.44 9.30
C PRO A 114 10.68 -27.54 8.28
N ALA A 115 11.22 -26.35 8.07
CA ALA A 115 10.78 -25.53 6.95
C ALA A 115 11.27 -26.15 5.64
N GLU A 116 10.40 -26.17 4.64
CA GLU A 116 10.74 -26.54 3.26
C GLU A 116 10.73 -25.27 2.41
N PRO A 117 11.89 -24.65 2.18
CA PRO A 117 11.96 -23.42 1.39
C PRO A 117 11.61 -23.73 -0.08
N ILE A 118 10.59 -23.05 -0.59
CA ILE A 118 10.15 -23.19 -1.99
C ILE A 118 10.16 -21.81 -2.63
N VAL A 119 10.89 -21.69 -3.76
CA VAL A 119 10.93 -20.44 -4.54
C VAL A 119 9.53 -20.01 -4.95
N GLY A 120 9.18 -18.75 -4.69
CA GLY A 120 7.90 -18.19 -5.10
C GLY A 120 6.69 -18.65 -4.28
N SER A 121 6.86 -19.42 -3.19
CA SER A 121 5.73 -19.94 -2.39
C SER A 121 4.84 -18.85 -1.79
N SER A 122 5.40 -17.69 -1.45
CA SER A 122 4.65 -16.54 -0.93
C SER A 122 3.83 -15.82 -2.02
N HIS A 123 4.16 -16.01 -3.29
CA HIS A 123 3.49 -15.42 -4.44
C HIS A 123 3.09 -16.48 -5.47
N GLY A 124 3.31 -17.76 -5.17
CA GLY A 124 2.96 -18.89 -6.02
C GLY A 124 1.48 -18.83 -6.40
N MET A 125 1.13 -19.42 -7.53
CA MET A 125 -0.26 -19.58 -7.98
C MET A 125 -1.03 -20.40 -6.94
N VAL A 126 -1.33 -19.77 -5.82
CA VAL A 126 -2.27 -20.25 -4.83
C VAL A 126 -3.62 -20.23 -5.54
N ASP A 127 -4.20 -21.38 -5.66
CA ASP A 127 -5.52 -21.73 -6.18
C ASP A 127 -6.02 -20.81 -7.32
N SER A 128 -6.24 -21.38 -8.50
CA SER A 128 -6.78 -20.66 -9.67
C SER A 128 -8.06 -19.85 -9.33
N GLN A 129 -8.74 -20.22 -8.25
CA GLN A 129 -9.95 -19.57 -7.76
C GLN A 129 -9.66 -18.26 -7.03
N ASP A 130 -8.59 -18.18 -6.24
CA ASP A 130 -8.18 -16.94 -5.56
C ASP A 130 -7.69 -15.89 -6.57
N TYR A 131 -6.91 -16.32 -7.57
CA TYR A 131 -6.50 -15.45 -8.66
C TYR A 131 -7.71 -14.91 -9.44
N LYS A 132 -8.66 -15.78 -9.81
CA LYS A 132 -9.88 -15.36 -10.51
C LYS A 132 -10.71 -14.40 -9.67
N SER A 133 -10.89 -14.70 -8.38
CA SER A 133 -11.64 -13.83 -7.46
C SER A 133 -11.01 -12.44 -7.34
N ARG A 134 -9.67 -12.37 -7.35
CA ARG A 134 -8.91 -11.11 -7.35
C ARG A 134 -9.16 -10.30 -8.61
N ILE A 135 -9.00 -10.93 -9.78
CA ILE A 135 -9.21 -10.27 -11.07
C ILE A 135 -10.67 -9.80 -11.22
N ASP A 136 -11.64 -10.64 -10.83
CA ASP A 136 -13.05 -10.26 -10.86
C ASP A 136 -13.35 -9.06 -9.95
N ALA A 137 -12.73 -8.99 -8.77
CA ALA A 137 -12.87 -7.85 -7.86
C ALA A 137 -12.23 -6.57 -8.43
N VAL A 138 -11.09 -6.68 -9.10
CA VAL A 138 -10.43 -5.54 -9.77
C VAL A 138 -11.28 -5.02 -10.93
N HIS A 139 -11.77 -5.90 -11.79
CA HIS A 139 -12.68 -5.50 -12.87
C HIS A 139 -13.94 -4.83 -12.31
N PHE A 140 -14.50 -5.39 -11.22
CA PHE A 140 -15.64 -4.78 -10.56
C PHE A 140 -15.33 -3.36 -10.06
N ALA A 141 -14.18 -3.15 -9.40
CA ALA A 141 -13.78 -1.85 -8.89
C ALA A 141 -13.59 -0.81 -10.01
N LEU A 142 -12.97 -1.20 -11.12
CA LEU A 142 -12.79 -0.33 -12.29
C LEU A 142 -14.11 0.00 -12.99
N ASP A 143 -14.98 -0.98 -13.15
CA ASP A 143 -16.29 -0.82 -13.79
C ASP A 143 -17.25 0.06 -12.98
N ASN A 144 -17.07 0.11 -11.65
CA ASN A 144 -17.91 0.85 -10.72
C ASN A 144 -17.18 2.04 -10.09
N ASP A 145 -16.14 2.54 -10.78
CA ASP A 145 -15.44 3.77 -10.39
C ASP A 145 -16.27 5.01 -10.69
N ASP A 146 -16.16 6.01 -9.83
CA ASP A 146 -16.83 7.32 -9.94
C ASP A 146 -18.34 7.24 -10.27
N GLY A 147 -19.03 6.22 -9.75
CA GLY A 147 -20.48 6.05 -9.94
C GLY A 147 -20.89 5.60 -11.35
N ALA A 148 -19.97 5.11 -12.17
CA ALA A 148 -20.21 4.78 -13.57
C ALA A 148 -21.30 3.72 -13.77
N ARG A 149 -21.41 2.73 -12.87
CA ARG A 149 -22.36 1.62 -12.98
C ARG A 149 -23.13 1.37 -11.68
N THR A 150 -23.85 2.36 -11.19
CA THR A 150 -24.60 2.27 -9.93
C THR A 150 -25.62 1.12 -9.87
N ARG A 151 -26.04 0.59 -11.03
CA ARG A 151 -26.92 -0.58 -11.14
C ARG A 151 -26.31 -1.88 -10.64
N GLN A 152 -24.99 -1.92 -10.47
CA GLN A 152 -24.23 -3.09 -9.99
C GLN A 152 -23.86 -3.00 -8.50
N TYR A 153 -24.32 -1.99 -7.80
CA TYR A 153 -24.03 -1.78 -6.38
C TYR A 153 -24.61 -2.86 -5.45
N ASP A 154 -25.59 -3.61 -5.92
CA ASP A 154 -26.09 -4.82 -5.27
C ASP A 154 -24.99 -5.89 -5.11
N MET A 155 -24.05 -5.97 -6.08
CA MET A 155 -22.93 -6.91 -6.06
C MET A 155 -21.71 -6.40 -5.27
N ALA A 156 -21.68 -5.12 -4.89
CA ALA A 156 -20.59 -4.56 -4.10
C ALA A 156 -20.59 -5.13 -2.67
N ASP A 157 -19.41 -5.37 -2.13
CA ASP A 157 -19.22 -5.66 -0.71
C ASP A 157 -19.22 -4.35 0.10
N ILE A 158 -18.70 -3.28 -0.52
CA ILE A 158 -18.58 -1.94 0.05
C ILE A 158 -18.70 -0.88 -1.04
N ILE A 159 -19.21 0.30 -0.68
CA ILE A 159 -19.28 1.46 -1.54
C ILE A 159 -18.64 2.64 -0.79
N LEU A 160 -17.49 3.10 -1.25
CA LEU A 160 -16.81 4.26 -0.70
C LEU A 160 -17.42 5.54 -1.25
N ILE A 161 -17.80 6.45 -0.37
CA ILE A 161 -18.36 7.75 -0.75
C ILE A 161 -17.53 8.89 -0.18
N GLY A 162 -17.49 10.01 -0.88
CA GLY A 162 -16.71 11.18 -0.46
C GLY A 162 -16.56 12.20 -1.57
N VAL A 163 -16.03 13.37 -1.24
CA VAL A 163 -15.74 14.41 -2.22
C VAL A 163 -14.73 13.92 -3.26
N SER A 164 -14.70 14.58 -4.40
CA SER A 164 -13.66 14.30 -5.42
C SER A 164 -12.26 14.49 -4.82
N ARG A 165 -11.34 13.54 -5.09
CA ARG A 165 -9.96 13.50 -4.58
C ARG A 165 -9.79 13.10 -3.12
N SER A 166 -10.77 12.42 -2.54
CA SER A 166 -10.65 11.82 -1.21
C SER A 166 -10.14 10.37 -1.22
N GLY A 167 -9.32 9.96 -2.16
CA GLY A 167 -8.66 8.64 -2.15
C GLY A 167 -9.57 7.42 -2.43
N LYS A 168 -10.84 7.61 -2.83
CA LYS A 168 -11.80 6.51 -3.05
C LYS A 168 -11.30 5.46 -4.05
N THR A 169 -11.01 5.88 -5.27
CA THR A 169 -10.55 4.99 -6.36
C THR A 169 -9.33 4.15 -5.97
N PRO A 170 -8.19 4.72 -5.52
CA PRO A 170 -7.04 3.91 -5.14
C PRO A 170 -7.34 2.95 -3.98
N THR A 171 -8.16 3.34 -3.02
CA THR A 171 -8.57 2.45 -1.93
C THR A 171 -9.41 1.28 -2.44
N CYS A 172 -10.36 1.50 -3.35
CA CYS A 172 -11.15 0.43 -3.96
C CYS A 172 -10.29 -0.57 -4.73
N ILE A 173 -9.33 -0.06 -5.53
CA ILE A 173 -8.39 -0.91 -6.29
C ILE A 173 -7.51 -1.71 -5.33
N TYR A 174 -6.99 -1.08 -4.27
CA TYR A 174 -6.17 -1.79 -3.27
C TYR A 174 -6.96 -2.90 -2.57
N MET A 175 -8.20 -2.63 -2.14
CA MET A 175 -9.07 -3.62 -1.51
C MET A 175 -9.38 -4.80 -2.45
N ALA A 176 -9.54 -4.54 -3.72
CA ALA A 176 -9.77 -5.56 -4.74
C ALA A 176 -8.53 -6.43 -4.96
N LEU A 177 -7.35 -5.81 -5.14
CA LEU A 177 -6.08 -6.48 -5.38
C LEU A 177 -5.62 -7.31 -4.19
N GLN A 178 -5.68 -6.75 -2.99
CA GLN A 178 -5.11 -7.37 -1.79
C GLN A 178 -6.07 -8.34 -1.10
N PHE A 179 -7.38 -8.07 -1.16
CA PHE A 179 -8.34 -8.80 -0.35
C PHE A 179 -9.48 -9.43 -1.14
N GLY A 180 -9.52 -9.25 -2.47
CA GLY A 180 -10.59 -9.76 -3.33
C GLY A 180 -11.96 -9.14 -3.05
N ILE A 181 -11.99 -7.95 -2.42
CA ILE A 181 -13.21 -7.25 -2.04
C ILE A 181 -13.76 -6.47 -3.24
N ARG A 182 -15.03 -6.68 -3.59
CA ARG A 182 -15.74 -5.91 -4.61
C ARG A 182 -16.09 -4.53 -4.05
N ALA A 183 -15.19 -3.59 -4.20
CA ALA A 183 -15.35 -2.21 -3.75
C ALA A 183 -15.80 -1.32 -4.92
N ALA A 184 -16.89 -0.60 -4.73
CA ALA A 184 -17.34 0.46 -5.64
C ALA A 184 -17.09 1.82 -4.99
N ASN A 185 -17.12 2.89 -5.76
CA ASN A 185 -17.12 4.22 -5.19
C ASN A 185 -18.10 5.16 -5.90
N TYR A 186 -18.54 6.16 -5.15
CA TYR A 186 -19.42 7.21 -5.64
C TYR A 186 -18.88 8.56 -5.17
N PRO A 187 -18.52 9.48 -6.09
CA PRO A 187 -18.13 10.83 -5.75
C PRO A 187 -19.40 11.64 -5.42
N ILE A 188 -19.49 12.19 -4.24
CA ILE A 188 -20.52 13.16 -3.92
C ILE A 188 -20.12 14.48 -4.59
N THR A 189 -20.95 14.94 -5.50
CA THR A 189 -20.75 16.16 -6.29
C THR A 189 -21.50 17.34 -5.69
N GLU A 190 -21.23 18.55 -6.21
CA GLU A 190 -21.94 19.77 -5.77
C GLU A 190 -23.45 19.65 -5.96
N ASP A 191 -23.89 19.05 -7.08
CA ASP A 191 -25.32 18.81 -7.37
C ASP A 191 -25.98 17.87 -6.34
N ASP A 192 -25.22 16.89 -5.83
CA ASP A 192 -25.70 15.97 -4.78
C ASP A 192 -25.83 16.65 -3.42
N LEU A 193 -25.09 17.76 -3.19
CA LEU A 193 -25.07 18.47 -1.91
C LEU A 193 -26.18 19.52 -1.77
N ASP A 194 -26.82 19.93 -2.86
CA ASP A 194 -27.85 20.99 -2.86
C ASP A 194 -29.02 20.70 -1.90
N ASP A 195 -29.40 19.43 -1.80
CA ASP A 195 -30.48 18.99 -0.91
C ASP A 195 -30.02 18.61 0.51
N ASN A 196 -28.71 18.61 0.81
CA ASN A 196 -28.13 18.08 2.04
C ASN A 196 -28.63 16.67 2.41
N ARG A 197 -28.83 15.83 1.41
CA ARG A 197 -29.38 14.47 1.55
C ARG A 197 -28.54 13.47 0.78
N LEU A 198 -28.57 12.23 1.25
CA LEU A 198 -27.96 11.13 0.53
C LEU A 198 -28.58 10.99 -0.88
N PRO A 199 -27.78 10.93 -1.96
CA PRO A 199 -28.26 10.69 -3.32
C PRO A 199 -29.22 9.50 -3.39
N LYS A 200 -30.30 9.65 -4.15
CA LYS A 200 -31.38 8.63 -4.24
C LYS A 200 -30.83 7.25 -4.60
N VAL A 201 -29.86 7.20 -5.51
CA VAL A 201 -29.20 5.97 -6.00
C VAL A 201 -28.46 5.21 -4.89
N LEU A 202 -28.06 5.88 -3.81
CA LEU A 202 -27.31 5.27 -2.71
C LEU A 202 -28.21 4.80 -1.56
N LYS A 203 -29.48 5.20 -1.50
CA LYS A 203 -30.36 4.96 -0.35
C LYS A 203 -30.57 3.48 -0.07
N GLU A 204 -30.76 2.67 -1.11
CA GLU A 204 -30.95 1.22 -0.98
C GLU A 204 -29.67 0.50 -0.48
N TYR A 205 -28.51 1.09 -0.72
CA TYR A 205 -27.21 0.53 -0.39
C TYR A 205 -26.59 1.11 0.90
N ARG A 206 -27.39 1.84 1.72
CA ARG A 206 -26.91 2.52 2.93
C ARG A 206 -26.07 1.63 3.84
N HIS A 207 -26.45 0.36 3.98
CA HIS A 207 -25.71 -0.62 4.79
C HIS A 207 -24.33 -0.95 4.25
N LYS A 208 -24.04 -0.69 2.96
CA LYS A 208 -22.74 -0.88 2.30
C LYS A 208 -21.90 0.40 2.23
N LEU A 209 -22.48 1.55 2.58
CA LEU A 209 -21.76 2.82 2.45
C LEU A 209 -20.70 2.99 3.53
N PHE A 210 -19.59 3.63 3.14
CA PHE A 210 -18.54 4.10 4.03
C PHE A 210 -17.99 5.43 3.53
N GLY A 211 -17.97 6.44 4.40
CA GLY A 211 -17.54 7.79 4.07
C GLY A 211 -16.04 8.00 4.23
N LEU A 212 -15.42 8.66 3.26
CA LEU A 212 -14.06 9.17 3.41
C LEU A 212 -14.09 10.68 3.59
N MET A 213 -13.42 11.16 4.64
CA MET A 213 -13.23 12.56 4.96
C MET A 213 -11.75 12.91 4.83
N ILE A 214 -11.46 14.17 4.48
CA ILE A 214 -10.09 14.68 4.36
C ILE A 214 -10.08 16.12 4.88
N ASP A 215 -8.95 16.57 5.40
CA ASP A 215 -8.83 17.95 5.87
C ASP A 215 -8.88 18.94 4.69
N PRO A 216 -9.53 20.11 4.86
CA PRO A 216 -9.69 21.08 3.78
C PRO A 216 -8.38 21.52 3.14
N GLU A 217 -7.34 21.77 3.94
CA GLU A 217 -6.01 22.19 3.49
C GLU A 217 -5.38 21.14 2.58
N ARG A 218 -5.45 19.88 2.99
CA ARG A 218 -4.91 18.74 2.21
C ARG A 218 -5.70 18.54 0.92
N LEU A 219 -7.03 18.67 0.97
CA LEU A 219 -7.86 18.57 -0.23
C LEU A 219 -7.54 19.68 -1.24
N VAL A 220 -7.34 20.91 -0.77
CA VAL A 220 -6.91 22.05 -1.58
C VAL A 220 -5.57 21.76 -2.26
N ALA A 221 -4.58 21.26 -1.52
CA ALA A 221 -3.28 20.89 -2.07
C ALA A 221 -3.42 19.89 -3.21
N ILE A 222 -4.12 18.77 -2.98
CA ILE A 222 -4.32 17.70 -3.99
C ILE A 222 -5.11 18.20 -5.22
N ARG A 223 -6.13 19.04 -5.00
CA ARG A 223 -6.93 19.58 -6.12
C ARG A 223 -6.15 20.61 -6.95
N ASN A 224 -5.24 21.36 -6.34
CA ASN A 224 -4.38 22.31 -7.04
C ASN A 224 -3.35 21.62 -7.94
N GLU A 225 -2.85 20.44 -7.59
CA GLU A 225 -1.99 19.64 -8.48
C GLU A 225 -2.68 19.30 -9.81
N ARG A 226 -4.01 19.12 -9.79
CA ARG A 226 -4.79 18.81 -11.00
C ARG A 226 -5.27 20.05 -11.76
N LYS A 227 -5.75 21.07 -11.03
CA LYS A 227 -6.37 22.26 -11.60
C LYS A 227 -6.10 23.48 -10.71
N ALA A 228 -4.89 24.00 -10.81
CA ALA A 228 -4.42 25.13 -10.01
C ALA A 228 -5.32 26.39 -10.17
N GLY A 229 -5.56 27.09 -9.07
CA GLY A 229 -6.25 28.39 -9.06
C GLY A 229 -7.73 28.33 -9.45
N SER A 230 -8.34 27.16 -9.54
CA SER A 230 -9.76 27.01 -9.87
C SER A 230 -10.65 27.15 -8.63
N ARG A 231 -11.95 27.53 -8.82
CA ARG A 231 -12.97 27.49 -7.76
C ARG A 231 -13.01 26.11 -7.09
N TYR A 232 -12.91 25.04 -7.87
CA TYR A 232 -12.86 23.65 -7.42
C TYR A 232 -11.75 23.36 -6.40
N ALA A 233 -10.59 24.02 -6.52
CA ALA A 233 -9.46 23.88 -5.62
C ALA A 233 -9.39 25.01 -4.55
N SER A 234 -10.39 25.88 -4.48
CA SER A 234 -10.42 26.93 -3.47
C SER A 234 -10.74 26.36 -2.07
N PHE A 235 -10.12 26.93 -1.04
CA PHE A 235 -10.36 26.51 0.34
C PHE A 235 -11.84 26.61 0.74
N GLN A 236 -12.50 27.69 0.33
CA GLN A 236 -13.92 27.91 0.63
C GLN A 236 -14.79 26.79 0.03
N GLN A 237 -14.55 26.41 -1.23
CA GLN A 237 -15.28 25.35 -1.89
C GLN A 237 -15.04 23.99 -1.21
N CYS A 238 -13.77 23.65 -0.96
CA CYS A 238 -13.40 22.41 -0.28
C CYS A 238 -14.05 22.31 1.11
N GLN A 239 -14.00 23.38 1.89
CA GLN A 239 -14.58 23.41 3.24
C GLN A 239 -16.12 23.29 3.20
N MET A 240 -16.77 23.94 2.24
CA MET A 240 -18.23 23.86 2.07
C MET A 240 -18.66 22.41 1.74
N GLU A 241 -18.03 21.78 0.74
CA GLU A 241 -18.32 20.40 0.37
C GLU A 241 -18.10 19.44 1.54
N LEU A 242 -16.98 19.57 2.26
CA LEU A 242 -16.64 18.70 3.39
C LEU A 242 -17.62 18.85 4.55
N ARG A 243 -18.09 20.05 4.86
CA ARG A 243 -19.12 20.27 5.89
C ARG A 243 -20.46 19.66 5.48
N ALA A 244 -20.86 19.84 4.24
CA ALA A 244 -22.13 19.31 3.73
C ALA A 244 -22.13 17.76 3.76
N ILE A 245 -21.05 17.14 3.28
CA ILE A 245 -20.95 15.68 3.27
C ILE A 245 -20.88 15.09 4.69
N GLN A 246 -20.19 15.76 5.62
CA GLN A 246 -20.15 15.36 7.02
C GLN A 246 -21.56 15.40 7.65
N GLY A 247 -22.35 16.41 7.32
CA GLY A 247 -23.76 16.50 7.73
C GLY A 247 -24.57 15.29 7.22
N ILE A 248 -24.38 14.90 5.96
CA ILE A 248 -25.02 13.72 5.37
C ILE A 248 -24.60 12.44 6.10
N TYR A 249 -23.29 12.26 6.39
CA TYR A 249 -22.82 11.06 7.09
C TYR A 249 -23.47 10.95 8.49
N ILE A 250 -23.53 12.04 9.23
CA ILE A 250 -24.12 12.08 10.56
C ILE A 250 -25.63 11.80 10.49
N SER A 251 -26.36 12.50 9.61
CA SER A 251 -27.83 12.36 9.50
C SER A 251 -28.25 10.97 9.03
N GLU A 252 -27.47 10.35 8.17
CA GLU A 252 -27.73 9.02 7.62
C GLU A 252 -27.08 7.90 8.44
N GLY A 253 -26.30 8.20 9.48
CA GLY A 253 -25.58 7.19 10.27
C GLY A 253 -24.56 6.38 9.47
N ILE A 254 -23.92 7.02 8.51
CA ILE A 254 -22.89 6.39 7.67
C ILE A 254 -21.56 6.47 8.40
N PRO A 255 -20.88 5.33 8.66
CA PRO A 255 -19.56 5.34 9.26
C PRO A 255 -18.57 6.05 8.32
N SER A 256 -17.69 6.88 8.89
CA SER A 256 -16.72 7.63 8.11
C SER A 256 -15.35 7.68 8.78
N LEU A 257 -14.31 7.94 7.99
CA LEU A 257 -12.93 7.98 8.42
C LEU A 257 -12.25 9.24 7.86
N ASN A 258 -11.52 9.99 8.71
CA ASN A 258 -10.60 11.02 8.24
C ASN A 258 -9.30 10.35 7.79
N ILE A 259 -8.94 10.60 6.53
CA ILE A 259 -7.84 9.92 5.84
C ILE A 259 -6.62 10.82 5.64
N SER A 260 -6.62 12.03 6.22
CA SER A 260 -5.61 13.06 5.94
C SER A 260 -4.17 12.61 6.16
N GLU A 261 -3.94 11.80 7.19
CA GLU A 261 -2.60 11.31 7.58
C GLU A 261 -2.43 9.80 7.35
N MET A 262 -3.31 9.20 6.54
CA MET A 262 -3.34 7.74 6.38
C MET A 262 -2.87 7.30 5.00
N SER A 263 -2.16 6.17 4.96
CA SER A 263 -1.85 5.45 3.73
C SER A 263 -3.09 4.71 3.19
N ILE A 264 -3.04 4.30 1.93
CA ILE A 264 -4.14 3.53 1.29
C ILE A 264 -4.37 2.20 2.02
N GLU A 265 -3.30 1.57 2.47
CA GLU A 265 -3.28 0.31 3.23
C GLU A 265 -4.01 0.47 4.57
N GLU A 266 -3.72 1.55 5.29
CA GLU A 266 -4.36 1.86 6.56
C GLU A 266 -5.84 2.17 6.37
N ILE A 267 -6.21 2.97 5.35
CA ILE A 267 -7.60 3.27 5.02
C ILE A 267 -8.37 1.98 4.74
N ALA A 268 -7.85 1.14 3.84
CA ALA A 268 -8.47 -0.13 3.47
C ALA A 268 -8.67 -1.04 4.69
N THR A 269 -7.63 -1.17 5.53
CA THR A 269 -7.67 -2.00 6.74
C THR A 269 -8.73 -1.49 7.73
N ARG A 270 -8.81 -0.17 7.96
CA ARG A 270 -9.81 0.45 8.84
C ARG A 270 -11.23 0.26 8.32
N VAL A 271 -11.44 0.43 7.01
CA VAL A 271 -12.73 0.20 6.35
C VAL A 271 -13.19 -1.25 6.56
N ILE A 272 -12.30 -2.22 6.29
CA ILE A 272 -12.57 -3.65 6.46
C ILE A 272 -12.96 -3.97 7.91
N GLN A 273 -12.18 -3.50 8.88
CA GLN A 273 -12.47 -3.71 10.30
C GLN A 273 -13.80 -3.09 10.73
N THR A 274 -14.04 -1.83 10.36
CA THR A 274 -15.26 -1.11 10.77
C THR A 274 -16.53 -1.73 10.19
N LYS A 275 -16.46 -2.23 8.96
CA LYS A 275 -17.59 -2.85 8.26
C LYS A 275 -17.69 -4.36 8.47
N GLY A 276 -16.72 -4.98 9.14
CA GLY A 276 -16.67 -6.42 9.36
C GLY A 276 -16.60 -7.22 8.06
N LEU A 277 -15.90 -6.70 7.04
CA LEU A 277 -15.78 -7.35 5.75
C LEU A 277 -14.86 -8.58 5.84
N LYS A 278 -15.24 -9.65 5.17
CA LYS A 278 -14.39 -10.85 5.06
C LYS A 278 -13.47 -10.70 3.84
N ARG A 279 -12.19 -10.96 4.05
CA ARG A 279 -11.22 -11.12 2.96
C ARG A 279 -11.58 -12.39 2.20
N ARG A 280 -11.56 -12.34 0.87
CA ARG A 280 -11.82 -13.51 0.01
C ARG A 280 -10.54 -14.22 -0.39
N ILE A 281 -9.42 -13.52 -0.22
CA ILE A 281 -8.07 -13.99 -0.52
C ILE A 281 -7.11 -13.49 0.58
N GLY A 282 -6.06 -14.25 0.90
CA GLY A 282 -5.05 -13.94 1.92
C GLY A 282 -5.13 -14.81 3.14
#